data_dca3c2e090b45b8726d1c47b6265f561
#
_entry.id   dca3c2e090b45b8726d1c47b6265f561
#
_cell.length_a   1.000
_cell.length_b   1.000
_cell.length_c   1.000
_cell.angle_alpha   90.00
_cell.angle_beta   90.00
_cell.angle_gamma   90.00
#
_symmetry.space_group_name_H-M   'P 1'
#
loop_
_entity.id
_entity.type
_entity.pdbx_description
1 polymer ?
#
loop_
_entity_poly.entity_id
_entity_poly.type
_entity_poly.pdbx_seq_one_letter_code
_entity_poly.pdbx_strand_id
1 'polypeptide(L)'
;MIEADDFVVSETDGITISAGRSFVGRNKSQNLWGYYFCIENNRTEKIQLVGKDWNITDDRGNRFCDTSVGFKGEIPELEPGERFEFSDIAPIDADAAVFYGSCRVLAQGRAESTDIALPTFEFY
;
A
#
# COMPACT_ATOMS: atom_id res chain seq x y z
N MET A 1 13.49 9.22 3.48
CA MET A 1 13.63 8.16 2.48
C MET A 1 13.57 6.80 3.14
N ILE A 2 12.91 5.83 2.51
CA ILE A 2 12.76 4.49 3.07
C ILE A 2 13.95 3.64 2.65
N GLU A 3 14.56 2.96 3.61
CA GLU A 3 15.71 2.10 3.36
C GLU A 3 15.28 0.85 2.57
N ALA A 4 16.15 0.41 1.65
CA ALA A 4 15.82 -0.71 0.77
C ALA A 4 15.62 -2.04 1.53
N ASP A 5 16.34 -2.24 2.63
CA ASP A 5 16.23 -3.46 3.44
C ASP A 5 14.96 -3.50 4.30
N ASP A 6 14.20 -2.40 4.34
CA ASP A 6 12.91 -2.35 5.03
C ASP A 6 11.75 -2.77 4.13
N PHE A 7 12.03 -3.11 2.87
CA PHE A 7 10.98 -3.48 1.93
C PHE A 7 10.56 -4.94 2.08
N VAL A 8 9.24 -5.16 1.96
CA VAL A 8 8.66 -6.48 1.77
C VAL A 8 7.99 -6.51 0.40
N VAL A 9 8.04 -7.65 -0.26
CA VAL A 9 7.58 -7.76 -1.64
C VAL A 9 6.60 -8.93 -1.76
N SER A 10 5.53 -8.73 -2.52
CA SER A 10 4.61 -9.80 -2.91
C SER A 10 4.33 -9.73 -4.39
N GLU A 11 4.02 -10.86 -4.99
CA GLU A 11 3.61 -10.93 -6.39
C GLU A 11 2.37 -11.80 -6.50
N THR A 12 1.36 -11.28 -7.19
CA THR A 12 0.08 -11.98 -7.40
C THR A 12 -0.43 -11.61 -8.79
N ASP A 13 -0.71 -12.63 -9.60
CA ASP A 13 -1.30 -12.44 -10.94
C ASP A 13 -0.52 -11.46 -11.82
N GLY A 14 0.81 -11.45 -11.72
CA GLY A 14 1.66 -10.57 -12.51
C GLY A 14 1.72 -9.14 -11.99
N ILE A 15 1.21 -8.89 -10.80
CA ILE A 15 1.32 -7.59 -10.13
C ILE A 15 2.32 -7.75 -8.99
N THR A 16 3.40 -6.97 -9.03
CA THR A 16 4.42 -6.98 -7.98
C THR A 16 4.25 -5.76 -7.10
N ILE A 17 4.10 -5.97 -5.80
CA ILE A 17 3.95 -4.88 -4.84
C ILE A 17 5.10 -4.93 -3.85
N SER A 18 5.84 -3.83 -3.79
CA SER A 18 6.90 -3.62 -2.79
C SER A 18 6.39 -2.61 -1.78
N ALA A 19 6.59 -2.89 -0.51
CA ALA A 19 6.17 -1.99 0.55
C ALA A 19 7.30 -1.79 1.55
N GLY A 20 7.39 -0.60 2.09
CA GLY A 20 8.41 -0.28 3.08
C GLY A 20 7.93 0.75 4.07
N ARG A 21 8.69 0.90 5.15
CA ARG A 21 8.38 1.83 6.21
C ARG A 21 9.62 2.55 6.70
N SER A 22 9.40 3.72 7.31
CA SER A 22 10.45 4.52 7.89
C SER A 22 9.89 5.28 9.08
N PHE A 23 10.60 5.25 10.22
CA PHE A 23 10.21 6.09 11.35
C PHE A 23 10.57 7.53 11.03
N VAL A 24 9.56 8.41 11.05
CA VAL A 24 9.75 9.81 10.68
C VAL A 24 10.04 10.68 11.91
N GLY A 25 9.39 10.37 13.05
CA GLY A 25 9.56 11.14 14.26
C GLY A 25 8.38 11.03 15.19
N ARG A 26 8.29 11.95 16.15
CA ARG A 26 7.17 12.00 17.09
C ARG A 26 6.52 13.37 17.02
N ASN A 27 5.21 13.38 17.17
CA ASN A 27 4.42 14.58 17.31
C ASN A 27 3.52 14.40 18.53
N LYS A 28 3.83 15.09 19.63
CA LYS A 28 3.15 14.90 20.92
C LYS A 28 3.30 13.44 21.36
N SER A 29 2.18 12.72 21.51
CA SER A 29 2.19 11.33 21.95
C SER A 29 2.18 10.33 20.79
N GLN A 30 2.21 10.80 19.56
CA GLN A 30 2.09 9.93 18.40
C GLN A 30 3.44 9.67 17.76
N ASN A 31 3.66 8.42 17.36
CA ASN A 31 4.78 8.04 16.51
C ASN A 31 4.37 8.22 15.05
N LEU A 32 5.20 8.91 14.28
CA LEU A 32 4.94 9.15 12.87
C LEU A 32 5.72 8.16 12.04
N TRP A 33 5.01 7.30 11.33
CA TRP A 33 5.61 6.30 10.46
C TRP A 33 5.32 6.65 9.00
N GLY A 34 6.37 6.77 8.22
CA GLY A 34 6.24 6.85 6.77
C GLY A 34 6.07 5.46 6.18
N TYR A 35 5.23 5.31 5.17
CA TYR A 35 5.09 4.07 4.44
C TYR A 35 5.10 4.35 2.94
N TYR A 36 5.55 3.36 2.19
CA TYR A 36 5.78 3.49 0.76
C TYR A 36 5.35 2.22 0.05
N PHE A 37 4.69 2.39 -1.09
CA PHE A 37 4.29 1.29 -1.96
C PHE A 37 4.78 1.55 -3.38
N CYS A 38 5.27 0.50 -4.02
CA CYS A 38 5.52 0.48 -5.45
C CYS A 38 4.72 -0.67 -6.04
N ILE A 39 3.81 -0.36 -6.95
CA ILE A 39 2.94 -1.34 -7.60
C ILE A 39 3.37 -1.41 -9.06
N GLU A 40 3.88 -2.56 -9.48
CA GLU A 40 4.43 -2.75 -10.83
C GLU A 40 3.56 -3.71 -11.62
N ASN A 41 3.22 -3.32 -12.85
CA ASN A 41 2.45 -4.15 -13.76
C ASN A 41 3.40 -5.01 -14.60
N ASN A 42 3.50 -6.29 -14.25
CA ASN A 42 4.26 -7.28 -15.01
C ASN A 42 3.37 -8.15 -15.89
N ARG A 43 2.14 -7.73 -16.12
CA ARG A 43 1.20 -8.40 -17.01
C ARG A 43 1.44 -7.95 -18.46
N THR A 44 0.83 -8.64 -19.40
CA THR A 44 0.90 -8.28 -20.82
C THR A 44 -0.21 -7.30 -21.21
N GLU A 45 -1.11 -6.96 -20.30
CA GLU A 45 -2.23 -6.05 -20.55
C GLU A 45 -2.14 -4.85 -19.63
N LYS A 46 -2.72 -3.73 -20.02
CA LYS A 46 -2.81 -2.54 -19.18
C LYS A 46 -3.73 -2.80 -17.99
N ILE A 47 -3.39 -2.26 -16.84
CA ILE A 47 -4.22 -2.32 -15.65
C ILE A 47 -4.53 -0.91 -15.15
N GLN A 48 -5.58 -0.82 -14.35
CA GLN A 48 -5.96 0.41 -13.66
C GLN A 48 -6.09 0.12 -12.16
N LEU A 49 -5.51 0.99 -11.34
CA LEU A 49 -5.59 0.86 -9.90
C LEU A 49 -6.81 1.63 -9.42
N VAL A 50 -7.92 0.92 -9.19
CA VAL A 50 -9.23 1.55 -9.00
C VAL A 50 -9.63 1.74 -7.55
N GLY A 51 -8.92 1.14 -6.60
CA GLY A 51 -9.25 1.31 -5.20
C GLY A 51 -8.30 0.61 -4.26
N LYS A 52 -8.53 0.83 -2.99
CA LYS A 52 -7.71 0.24 -1.93
C LYS A 52 -8.56 -0.12 -0.74
N ASP A 53 -8.07 -1.08 0.05
CA ASP A 53 -8.65 -1.48 1.31
C ASP A 53 -7.49 -1.67 2.27
N TRP A 54 -7.10 -0.59 2.94
CA TRP A 54 -5.91 -0.54 3.77
C TRP A 54 -6.30 -0.48 5.25
N ASN A 55 -5.59 -1.23 6.06
CA ASN A 55 -5.85 -1.36 7.48
C ASN A 55 -4.55 -1.23 8.27
N ILE A 56 -4.60 -0.47 9.35
CA ILE A 56 -3.52 -0.39 10.33
C ILE A 56 -4.13 -0.70 11.68
N THR A 57 -3.62 -1.73 12.34
CA THR A 57 -4.07 -2.10 13.69
C THR A 57 -2.87 -1.99 14.62
N ASP A 58 -3.00 -1.19 15.68
CA ASP A 58 -1.92 -1.02 16.65
C ASP A 58 -2.00 -2.04 17.79
N ASP A 59 -1.00 -2.08 18.64
CA ASP A 59 -0.92 -3.04 19.74
C ASP A 59 -1.83 -2.69 20.91
N ARG A 60 -2.55 -1.57 20.84
CA ARG A 60 -3.58 -1.17 21.81
C ARG A 60 -4.99 -1.48 21.32
N GLY A 61 -5.12 -2.09 20.13
CA GLY A 61 -6.39 -2.45 19.54
C GLY A 61 -7.05 -1.35 18.71
N ASN A 62 -6.41 -0.21 18.52
CA ASN A 62 -6.94 0.83 17.62
C ASN A 62 -6.75 0.41 16.18
N ARG A 63 -7.75 0.73 15.36
CA ARG A 63 -7.73 0.34 13.95
C ARG A 63 -8.08 1.51 13.06
N PHE A 64 -7.26 1.71 12.04
CA PHE A 64 -7.50 2.69 10.99
C PHE A 64 -7.76 1.96 9.68
N CYS A 65 -8.78 2.41 8.94
CA CYS A 65 -9.13 1.83 7.65
C CYS A 65 -9.22 2.92 6.61
N ASP A 66 -8.75 2.64 5.40
CA ASP A 66 -8.93 3.50 4.24
C ASP A 66 -9.40 2.64 3.08
N THR A 67 -10.66 2.80 2.72
CA THR A 67 -11.31 2.05 1.65
C THR A 67 -11.73 2.97 0.50
N SER A 68 -11.13 4.14 0.41
CA SER A 68 -11.48 5.14 -0.61
C SER A 68 -11.15 4.64 -2.01
N VAL A 69 -11.84 5.20 -3.00
CA VAL A 69 -11.56 4.94 -4.40
C VAL A 69 -10.29 5.69 -4.80
N GLY A 70 -9.38 4.97 -5.48
CA GLY A 70 -8.15 5.58 -5.96
C GLY A 70 -7.11 5.80 -4.89
N PHE A 71 -6.12 6.61 -5.24
CA PHE A 71 -4.95 6.90 -4.42
C PHE A 71 -4.76 8.41 -4.38
N LYS A 72 -5.23 9.04 -3.28
CA LYS A 72 -5.24 10.50 -3.13
C LYS A 72 -5.90 11.21 -4.32
N GLY A 73 -7.03 10.67 -4.77
CA GLY A 73 -7.78 11.24 -5.89
C GLY A 73 -7.31 10.78 -7.26
N GLU A 74 -6.29 9.95 -7.34
CA GLU A 74 -5.81 9.41 -8.61
C GLU A 74 -6.29 7.99 -8.83
N ILE A 75 -6.57 7.63 -10.08
CA ILE A 75 -6.89 6.27 -10.50
C ILE A 75 -5.86 5.91 -11.59
N PRO A 76 -4.64 5.52 -11.18
CA PRO A 76 -3.55 5.34 -12.13
C PRO A 76 -3.79 4.22 -13.11
N GLU A 77 -3.37 4.42 -14.37
CA GLU A 77 -3.32 3.39 -15.38
C GLU A 77 -1.86 3.00 -15.60
N LEU A 78 -1.58 1.70 -15.66
CA LEU A 78 -0.23 1.19 -15.83
C LEU A 78 -0.17 0.29 -17.06
N GLU A 79 0.63 0.69 -18.04
CA GLU A 79 0.99 -0.15 -19.17
C GLU A 79 1.91 -1.29 -18.69
N PRO A 80 2.05 -2.38 -19.47
CA PRO A 80 3.02 -3.42 -19.11
C PRO A 80 4.40 -2.84 -18.85
N GLY A 81 4.99 -3.19 -17.70
CA GLY A 81 6.31 -2.71 -17.28
C GLY A 81 6.30 -1.39 -16.52
N GLU A 82 5.17 -0.69 -16.46
CA GLU A 82 5.08 0.54 -15.70
C GLU A 82 4.78 0.28 -14.23
N ARG A 83 5.11 1.26 -13.39
CA ARG A 83 4.88 1.18 -11.94
C ARG A 83 4.32 2.48 -11.41
N PHE A 84 3.60 2.36 -10.30
CA PHE A 84 3.05 3.48 -9.55
C PHE A 84 3.65 3.48 -8.15
N GLU A 85 4.14 4.64 -7.73
CA GLU A 85 4.72 4.82 -6.41
C GLU A 85 3.81 5.70 -5.57
N PHE A 86 3.64 5.32 -4.31
CA PHE A 86 2.76 6.03 -3.38
C PHE A 86 3.41 6.04 -2.00
N SER A 87 3.36 7.17 -1.32
CA SER A 87 3.84 7.27 0.05
C SER A 87 2.94 8.17 0.88
N ASP A 88 2.89 7.90 2.17
CA ASP A 88 2.13 8.72 3.11
C ASP A 88 2.69 8.52 4.51
N ILE A 89 2.12 9.22 5.47
CA ILE A 89 2.52 9.16 6.87
C ILE A 89 1.33 8.70 7.71
N ALA A 90 1.58 7.72 8.59
CA ALA A 90 0.58 7.22 9.53
C ALA A 90 0.96 7.67 10.94
N PRO A 91 0.09 8.45 11.63
CA PRO A 91 0.27 8.75 13.06
C PRO A 91 -0.23 7.57 13.89
N ILE A 92 0.64 7.00 14.71
CA ILE A 92 0.34 5.81 15.51
C ILE A 92 0.50 6.16 16.98
N ASP A 93 -0.53 5.94 17.79
CA ASP A 93 -0.53 6.22 19.22
C ASP A 93 0.21 5.17 20.05
N ALA A 94 0.55 4.05 19.46
CA ALA A 94 1.18 2.93 20.13
C ALA A 94 2.61 2.76 19.63
N ASP A 95 3.36 1.87 20.29
CA ASP A 95 4.75 1.60 19.93
C ASP A 95 4.87 0.73 18.68
N ALA A 96 3.83 -0.02 18.36
CA ALA A 96 3.84 -0.92 17.21
C ALA A 96 2.46 -1.01 16.58
N ALA A 97 2.44 -1.28 15.28
CA ALA A 97 1.22 -1.49 14.51
C ALA A 97 1.49 -2.42 13.34
N VAL A 98 0.44 -3.02 12.80
CA VAL A 98 0.52 -3.89 11.63
C VAL A 98 -0.26 -3.26 10.49
N PHE A 99 0.35 -3.18 9.31
CA PHE A 99 -0.30 -2.74 8.08
C PHE A 99 -0.65 -3.95 7.23
N TYR A 100 -1.90 -4.02 6.77
CA TYR A 100 -2.36 -5.09 5.88
C TYR A 100 -3.51 -4.59 5.03
N GLY A 101 -3.78 -5.30 3.94
CA GLY A 101 -4.88 -4.95 3.07
C GLY A 101 -4.72 -5.41 1.64
N SER A 102 -5.43 -4.75 0.74
CA SER A 102 -5.42 -5.06 -0.68
C SER A 102 -5.60 -3.81 -1.51
N CYS A 103 -5.25 -3.91 -2.79
CA CYS A 103 -5.67 -2.92 -3.77
C CYS A 103 -6.53 -3.59 -4.85
N ARG A 104 -7.44 -2.82 -5.44
CA ARG A 104 -8.30 -3.31 -6.50
C ARG A 104 -7.69 -2.93 -7.84
N VAL A 105 -7.57 -3.94 -8.70
CA VAL A 105 -6.94 -3.81 -10.01
C VAL A 105 -7.96 -4.20 -11.08
N LEU A 106 -8.14 -3.36 -12.07
CA LEU A 106 -8.99 -3.63 -13.23
C LEU A 106 -8.10 -3.79 -14.45
N ALA A 107 -8.10 -4.99 -15.02
CA ALA A 107 -7.35 -5.26 -16.24
C ALA A 107 -8.13 -4.80 -17.46
N GLN A 108 -7.41 -4.34 -18.49
CA GLN A 108 -8.02 -3.89 -19.74
C GLN A 108 -8.89 -4.99 -20.36
N GLY A 109 -10.09 -4.62 -20.76
CA GLY A 109 -11.04 -5.57 -21.37
C GLY A 109 -11.82 -6.39 -20.37
N ARG A 110 -11.62 -6.20 -19.06
CA ARG A 110 -12.36 -6.90 -18.02
C ARG A 110 -13.45 -6.01 -17.45
N ALA A 111 -14.56 -6.63 -17.07
CA ALA A 111 -15.69 -5.91 -16.47
C ALA A 111 -15.58 -5.82 -14.96
N GLU A 112 -14.84 -6.73 -14.32
CA GLU A 112 -14.73 -6.81 -12.88
C GLU A 112 -13.29 -6.62 -12.41
N SER A 113 -13.13 -5.92 -11.30
CA SER A 113 -11.83 -5.74 -10.66
C SER A 113 -11.45 -6.96 -9.82
N THR A 114 -10.17 -7.10 -9.55
CA THR A 114 -9.61 -8.17 -8.72
C THR A 114 -8.89 -7.53 -7.54
N ASP A 115 -9.05 -8.10 -6.36
CA ASP A 115 -8.31 -7.66 -5.17
C ASP A 115 -6.94 -8.34 -5.17
N ILE A 116 -5.91 -7.52 -5.08
CA ILE A 116 -4.52 -7.99 -4.98
C ILE A 116 -4.04 -7.69 -3.57
N ALA A 117 -3.62 -8.73 -2.85
CA ALA A 117 -3.16 -8.57 -1.47
C ALA A 117 -1.88 -7.75 -1.41
N LEU A 118 -1.82 -6.81 -0.47
CA LEU A 118 -0.62 -6.08 -0.16
C LEU A 118 0.27 -6.90 0.76
N PRO A 119 1.61 -6.71 0.70
CA PRO A 119 2.45 -7.32 1.72
C PRO A 119 2.07 -6.80 3.11
N THR A 120 1.96 -7.71 4.06
CA THR A 120 1.73 -7.34 5.47
C THR A 120 3.07 -6.95 6.08
N PHE A 121 3.12 -5.81 6.77
CA PHE A 121 4.34 -5.37 7.43
C PHE A 121 4.03 -4.65 8.74
N GLU A 122 5.06 -4.49 9.57
CA GLU A 122 4.91 -3.93 10.89
C GLU A 122 5.60 -2.57 10.99
N PHE A 123 4.99 -1.68 11.77
CA PHE A 123 5.61 -0.44 12.24
C PHE A 123 6.10 -0.68 13.66
N TYR A 124 7.40 -0.65 13.87
CA TYR A 124 7.97 -0.80 15.22
C TYR A 124 9.40 -0.31 15.29
#